data_8fa344121c05b2ef2f71219f164c0f65
#
_entry.id   8fa344121c05b2ef2f71219f164c0f65
#
_cell.length_a   1.000
_cell.length_b   1.000
_cell.length_c   1.000
_cell.angle_alpha   90.00
_cell.angle_beta   90.00
_cell.angle_gamma   90.00
#
_symmetry.space_group_name_H-M   'P 1'
#
loop_
_entity.id
_entity.type
_entity.pdbx_description
1 polymer ?
#
loop_
_entity_poly.entity_id
_entity_poly.type
_entity_poly.pdbx_seq_one_letter_code
_entity_poly.pdbx_strand_id
1 'polypeptide(L)'
;LSNEQTRLTGNNQQQVPLSGFLSQPGISAPLDKNRLLFNETHTLNGNRMYKWNDDRSLRLQAGYTHDIIQQQRGNTQIYYQPTDTIQIDETYHYRLRSDIANLELRYEDNSNRHYISNRFTVNGEINRGRSEELGQTLQTSQLSAGNYFNLIRNRESGTWEFHSVTQYAYQPASLLLEEGKSKFNQHNFYTDNSAAYLRKHNGFTQQYKAGIQGERATLKYTPTKQPNDFNASHLSLYLTPYFQLERGKWLTTLSLPLKAERYFSQQRSFLFFNPSTYLRYKLDYHWAFSLYGSLKRSAGDFSDLYPGLYQTDYRTWRDGNGLFPTNTTQTYNLYGEYKNTVQEFFITAALTYSRSNRNTLFEQSVSEDAIVYTRRELPNHSDSWNLSSTLSKGIYDWHLKTSLTLLLSRSNGEQLTRLADSKGNQQSLLQTYRYDYLKAEPKIIWSPADVFEAEYHATLGYGGSKIGSDTRLTPLLDFVQRLHLTFSIGQVDLRLSGEHYRNDLGGNTHLNTVFADASLIYKRKKWRLEATLNNLFNKKEYAYTTYSATQSYTSRLNIRPREAMVTVNYQF
;
A
#
# COMPACT_ATOMS: atom_id res chain seq x y z
N LEU A 1 5.94 2.67 20.65
CA LEU A 1 7.03 2.53 19.68
C LEU A 1 6.43 2.12 18.36
N SER A 2 6.35 3.06 17.44
CA SER A 2 5.62 2.93 16.19
C SER A 2 6.35 2.01 15.21
N ASN A 3 5.61 1.20 14.48
CA ASN A 3 6.05 0.44 13.30
C ASN A 3 6.55 1.35 12.14
N GLU A 4 7.17 2.49 12.41
CA GLU A 4 7.73 3.39 11.41
C GLU A 4 8.99 2.84 10.74
N GLN A 5 9.57 1.77 11.26
CA GLN A 5 10.83 1.23 10.72
C GLN A 5 10.68 0.52 9.38
N THR A 6 9.50 0.08 9.00
CA THR A 6 9.22 -0.39 7.62
C THR A 6 9.36 0.72 6.55
N ARG A 7 9.46 1.99 6.95
CA ARG A 7 9.68 3.12 6.03
C ARG A 7 11.16 3.41 5.73
N LEU A 8 12.10 2.79 6.44
CA LEU A 8 13.53 3.00 6.20
C LEU A 8 14.09 2.18 5.03
N THR A 9 13.37 1.16 4.57
CA THR A 9 13.67 0.49 3.31
C THR A 9 13.06 1.31 2.19
N GLY A 10 13.88 2.11 1.53
CA GLY A 10 13.45 3.01 0.45
C GLY A 10 12.66 2.29 -0.63
N ASN A 11 11.64 2.97 -1.13
CA ASN A 11 10.58 2.60 -2.07
C ASN A 11 11.02 2.07 -3.46
N ASN A 12 12.19 1.48 -3.64
CA ASN A 12 12.69 1.01 -4.93
C ASN A 12 13.08 -0.47 -4.94
N GLN A 13 12.53 -1.29 -4.06
CA GLN A 13 12.70 -2.73 -4.17
C GLN A 13 11.59 -3.30 -5.06
N GLN A 14 11.85 -3.48 -6.34
CA GLN A 14 11.07 -4.38 -7.19
C GLN A 14 11.43 -5.82 -6.79
N GLN A 15 10.92 -6.26 -5.66
CA GLN A 15 10.96 -7.67 -5.30
C GLN A 15 9.64 -8.28 -5.73
N VAL A 16 9.67 -9.42 -6.39
CA VAL A 16 8.48 -10.25 -6.57
C VAL A 16 8.16 -10.84 -5.21
N PRO A 17 7.17 -10.33 -4.49
CA PRO A 17 6.91 -10.81 -3.15
C PRO A 17 6.30 -12.22 -3.22
N LEU A 18 6.76 -13.12 -2.36
CA LEU A 18 6.12 -14.42 -2.15
C LEU A 18 4.66 -14.28 -1.69
N SER A 19 4.28 -13.09 -1.19
CA SER A 19 2.90 -12.69 -0.89
C SER A 19 1.94 -12.80 -2.09
N GLY A 20 2.44 -12.91 -3.35
CA GLY A 20 1.62 -13.26 -4.49
C GLY A 20 1.09 -14.69 -4.47
N PHE A 21 1.78 -15.59 -3.75
CA PHE A 21 1.42 -17.02 -3.64
C PHE A 21 0.73 -17.37 -2.32
N LEU A 22 1.04 -16.70 -1.23
CA LEU A 22 0.55 -17.04 0.10
C LEU A 22 -0.16 -15.85 0.74
N SER A 23 -1.26 -16.14 1.42
CA SER A 23 -2.06 -15.15 2.15
C SER A 23 -1.93 -15.36 3.65
N GLN A 24 -1.62 -14.27 4.37
CA GLN A 24 -1.68 -14.25 5.82
C GLN A 24 -2.98 -13.57 6.28
N PRO A 25 -3.58 -14.02 7.39
CA PRO A 25 -4.69 -13.31 7.99
C PRO A 25 -4.32 -11.83 8.24
N GLY A 26 -5.12 -10.92 7.72
CA GLY A 26 -4.86 -9.49 7.86
C GLY A 26 -5.06 -9.02 9.31
N ILE A 27 -4.16 -8.14 9.79
CA ILE A 27 -4.24 -7.56 11.14
C ILE A 27 -4.73 -6.10 11.08
N SER A 28 -5.09 -5.60 9.91
CA SER A 28 -5.54 -4.22 9.73
C SER A 28 -7.01 -4.05 10.10
N ALA A 29 -7.33 -2.93 10.74
CA ALA A 29 -8.69 -2.46 10.98
C ALA A 29 -8.70 -0.92 10.86
N PRO A 30 -9.85 -0.27 10.67
CA PRO A 30 -9.99 1.19 10.69
C PRO A 30 -9.94 1.75 12.12
N LEU A 31 -8.98 1.28 12.90
CA LEU A 31 -8.70 1.63 14.29
C LEU A 31 -7.20 1.90 14.44
N ASP A 32 -6.82 2.74 15.40
CA ASP A 32 -5.41 2.99 15.71
C ASP A 32 -4.71 1.68 16.09
N LYS A 33 -3.51 1.47 15.51
CA LYS A 33 -2.71 0.27 15.76
C LYS A 33 -2.38 0.07 17.24
N ASN A 34 -2.21 1.16 18.00
CA ASN A 34 -1.95 1.09 19.44
C ASN A 34 -3.09 0.47 20.22
N ARG A 35 -4.34 0.52 19.72
CA ARG A 35 -5.50 -0.13 20.32
C ARG A 35 -5.67 -1.57 19.87
N LEU A 36 -5.18 -1.87 18.67
CA LEU A 36 -5.44 -3.13 17.97
C LEU A 36 -4.40 -4.20 18.25
N LEU A 37 -3.10 -3.82 18.35
CA LEU A 37 -2.00 -4.77 18.37
C LEU A 37 -1.63 -5.16 19.81
N PHE A 38 -1.75 -6.44 20.12
CA PHE A 38 -1.12 -7.07 21.29
C PHE A 38 0.27 -7.54 20.86
N ASN A 39 1.26 -6.67 20.96
CA ASN A 39 2.60 -6.94 20.47
C ASN A 39 3.67 -6.77 21.54
N GLU A 40 4.72 -7.55 21.40
CA GLU A 40 5.97 -7.45 22.13
C GLU A 40 7.08 -7.24 21.11
N THR A 41 7.74 -6.09 21.15
CA THR A 41 8.71 -5.70 20.13
C THR A 41 10.03 -5.32 20.79
N HIS A 42 11.12 -5.97 20.36
CA HIS A 42 12.48 -5.67 20.73
C HIS A 42 13.24 -5.21 19.49
N THR A 43 13.87 -4.04 19.58
CA THR A 43 14.60 -3.46 18.45
C THR A 43 15.97 -2.98 18.88
N LEU A 44 16.98 -3.35 18.08
CA LEU A 44 18.36 -2.88 18.21
C LEU A 44 18.79 -2.25 16.89
N ASN A 45 19.25 -1.00 16.93
CA ASN A 45 19.76 -0.28 15.76
C ASN A 45 21.11 0.34 16.05
N GLY A 46 22.01 0.22 15.07
CA GLY A 46 23.31 0.87 15.07
C GLY A 46 23.52 1.64 13.77
N ASN A 47 24.14 2.81 13.87
CA ASN A 47 24.48 3.63 12.72
C ASN A 47 25.85 4.29 12.98
N ARG A 48 26.75 4.17 11.99
CA ARG A 48 28.05 4.83 12.04
C ARG A 48 28.35 5.47 10.69
N MET A 49 28.81 6.73 10.73
CA MET A 49 29.23 7.48 9.56
C MET A 49 30.70 7.81 9.67
N TYR A 50 31.45 7.52 8.61
CA TYR A 50 32.83 7.93 8.41
C TYR A 50 32.86 9.01 7.34
N LYS A 51 33.44 10.17 7.65
CA LYS A 51 33.68 11.24 6.68
C LYS A 51 35.18 11.33 6.44
N TRP A 52 35.60 11.22 5.17
CA TRP A 52 36.98 11.48 4.78
C TRP A 52 37.25 12.96 4.55
N ASN A 53 36.22 13.65 4.02
CA ASN A 53 36.16 15.09 3.82
C ASN A 53 34.67 15.51 3.70
N ASP A 54 34.40 16.76 3.33
CA ASP A 54 33.02 17.27 3.20
C ASP A 54 32.24 16.61 2.06
N ASP A 55 32.94 16.10 1.04
CA ASP A 55 32.33 15.50 -0.15
C ASP A 55 32.14 13.97 -0.03
N ARG A 56 32.95 13.29 0.80
CA ARG A 56 33.01 11.82 0.83
C ARG A 56 32.63 11.24 2.16
N SER A 57 31.69 10.35 2.13
CA SER A 57 31.23 9.65 3.33
C SER A 57 30.92 8.18 3.07
N LEU A 58 31.09 7.38 4.11
CA LEU A 58 30.65 5.99 4.20
C LEU A 58 29.75 5.84 5.41
N ARG A 59 28.53 5.37 5.21
CA ARG A 59 27.56 5.10 6.26
C ARG A 59 27.30 3.62 6.38
N LEU A 60 27.41 3.10 7.59
CA LEU A 60 27.02 1.76 7.96
C LEU A 60 25.80 1.83 8.86
N GLN A 61 24.74 1.10 8.53
CA GLN A 61 23.55 0.92 9.36
C GLN A 61 23.29 -0.57 9.53
N ALA A 62 22.98 -0.97 10.75
CA ALA A 62 22.52 -2.32 11.05
C ALA A 62 21.32 -2.24 12.00
N GLY A 63 20.36 -3.10 11.79
CA GLY A 63 19.16 -3.18 12.62
C GLY A 63 18.70 -4.61 12.79
N TYR A 64 18.13 -4.89 13.95
CA TYR A 64 17.43 -6.14 14.25
C TYR A 64 16.13 -5.81 14.98
N THR A 65 15.05 -6.46 14.59
CA THR A 65 13.75 -6.34 15.24
C THR A 65 13.18 -7.74 15.45
N HIS A 66 12.83 -8.03 16.69
CA HIS A 66 12.01 -9.18 17.06
C HIS A 66 10.63 -8.68 17.45
N ASP A 67 9.58 -9.22 16.82
CA ASP A 67 8.20 -8.80 17.05
C ASP A 67 7.30 -10.03 17.20
N ILE A 68 6.45 -10.02 18.23
CA ILE A 68 5.41 -11.02 18.44
C ILE A 68 4.08 -10.28 18.48
N ILE A 69 3.17 -10.62 17.58
CA ILE A 69 1.82 -10.04 17.51
C ILE A 69 0.82 -11.16 17.79
N GLN A 70 -0.17 -10.87 18.64
CA GLN A 70 -1.29 -11.76 18.92
C GLN A 70 -2.59 -11.03 18.69
N GLN A 71 -3.58 -11.71 18.14
CA GLN A 71 -4.90 -11.17 17.93
C GLN A 71 -5.97 -12.25 17.90
N GLN A 72 -7.07 -12.01 18.61
CA GLN A 72 -8.29 -12.78 18.48
C GLN A 72 -9.25 -12.05 17.55
N ARG A 73 -9.82 -12.78 16.61
CA ARG A 73 -10.65 -12.21 15.56
C ARG A 73 -11.81 -13.13 15.22
N GLY A 74 -12.99 -12.56 15.07
CA GLY A 74 -14.14 -13.18 14.43
C GLY A 74 -14.38 -12.52 13.07
N ASN A 75 -14.60 -13.30 12.02
CA ASN A 75 -14.90 -12.81 10.68
C ASN A 75 -16.19 -13.43 10.19
N THR A 76 -17.04 -12.61 9.58
CA THR A 76 -18.20 -13.04 8.79
C THR A 76 -17.98 -12.57 7.37
N GLN A 77 -17.85 -13.49 6.43
CA GLN A 77 -17.75 -13.20 5.00
C GLN A 77 -19.06 -13.61 4.33
N ILE A 78 -19.66 -12.69 3.57
CA ILE A 78 -20.88 -12.96 2.79
C ILE A 78 -20.54 -12.76 1.32
N TYR A 79 -20.66 -13.82 0.54
CA TYR A 79 -20.49 -13.82 -0.91
C TYR A 79 -21.88 -13.72 -1.56
N TYR A 80 -22.13 -12.60 -2.24
CA TYR A 80 -23.39 -12.35 -2.93
C TYR A 80 -23.35 -12.99 -4.31
N GLN A 81 -24.10 -14.06 -4.47
CA GLN A 81 -24.30 -14.75 -5.74
C GLN A 81 -25.68 -14.41 -6.31
N PRO A 82 -25.92 -14.56 -7.63
CA PRO A 82 -27.19 -14.19 -8.26
C PRO A 82 -28.41 -14.92 -7.73
N THR A 83 -28.25 -16.15 -7.29
CA THR A 83 -29.34 -17.03 -6.84
C THR A 83 -29.31 -17.29 -5.35
N ASP A 84 -28.18 -17.03 -4.67
CA ASP A 84 -27.98 -17.37 -3.28
C ASP A 84 -26.89 -16.49 -2.63
N THR A 85 -26.74 -16.59 -1.32
CA THR A 85 -25.64 -15.98 -0.57
C THR A 85 -24.92 -17.05 0.23
N ILE A 86 -23.59 -17.09 0.11
CA ILE A 86 -22.76 -17.99 0.93
C ILE A 86 -22.18 -17.17 2.06
N GLN A 87 -22.52 -17.56 3.31
CA GLN A 87 -21.96 -16.95 4.51
C GLN A 87 -20.96 -17.89 5.15
N ILE A 88 -19.83 -17.34 5.54
CA ILE A 88 -18.73 -18.04 6.16
C ILE A 88 -18.39 -17.30 7.46
N ASP A 89 -18.58 -17.96 8.59
CA ASP A 89 -18.27 -17.45 9.92
C ASP A 89 -17.05 -18.16 10.49
N GLU A 90 -16.08 -17.38 10.98
CA GLU A 90 -14.82 -17.89 11.50
C GLU A 90 -14.41 -17.12 12.74
N THR A 91 -13.93 -17.84 13.73
CA THR A 91 -13.28 -17.23 14.90
C THR A 91 -11.93 -17.91 15.08
N TYR A 92 -10.87 -17.11 15.21
CA TYR A 92 -9.54 -17.66 15.38
C TYR A 92 -8.63 -16.76 16.20
N HIS A 93 -7.62 -17.39 16.83
CA HIS A 93 -6.50 -16.73 17.45
C HIS A 93 -5.32 -16.76 16.48
N TYR A 94 -4.81 -15.61 16.15
CA TYR A 94 -3.65 -15.48 15.28
C TYR A 94 -2.44 -15.02 16.09
N ARG A 95 -1.33 -15.74 15.94
CA ARG A 95 -0.04 -15.38 16.51
C ARG A 95 1.00 -15.29 15.40
N LEU A 96 1.58 -14.12 15.23
CA LEU A 96 2.68 -13.87 14.29
C LEU A 96 3.96 -13.57 15.09
N ARG A 97 5.01 -14.29 14.78
CA ARG A 97 6.37 -13.99 15.21
C ARG A 97 7.18 -13.58 14.00
N SER A 98 7.86 -12.44 14.10
CA SER A 98 8.71 -11.87 13.05
C SER A 98 10.09 -11.58 13.61
N ASP A 99 11.13 -12.05 12.91
CA ASP A 99 12.53 -11.72 13.15
C ASP A 99 13.06 -11.03 11.89
N ILE A 100 13.46 -9.76 11.98
CA ILE A 100 13.89 -8.94 10.85
C ILE A 100 15.29 -8.39 11.15
N ALA A 101 16.23 -8.65 10.23
CA ALA A 101 17.57 -8.10 10.28
C ALA A 101 17.88 -7.34 9.00
N ASN A 102 18.51 -6.19 9.11
CA ASN A 102 18.92 -5.37 7.99
C ASN A 102 20.34 -4.83 8.16
N LEU A 103 21.07 -4.79 7.06
CA LEU A 103 22.40 -4.18 6.96
C LEU A 103 22.41 -3.30 5.71
N GLU A 104 22.84 -2.06 5.86
CA GLU A 104 23.07 -1.12 4.76
C GLU A 104 24.48 -0.54 4.85
N LEU A 105 25.19 -0.59 3.72
CA LEU A 105 26.46 0.11 3.51
C LEU A 105 26.24 1.11 2.38
N ARG A 106 26.45 2.40 2.66
CA ARG A 106 26.26 3.48 1.69
C ARG A 106 27.49 4.34 1.58
N TYR A 107 28.06 4.35 0.39
CA TYR A 107 29.13 5.25 -0.01
C TYR A 107 28.56 6.41 -0.81
N GLU A 108 29.00 7.63 -0.52
CA GLU A 108 28.67 8.85 -1.26
C GLU A 108 29.93 9.67 -1.50
N ASP A 109 30.06 10.15 -2.76
CA ASP A 109 31.06 11.14 -3.17
C ASP A 109 30.32 12.24 -3.94
N ASN A 110 30.21 13.42 -3.35
CA ASN A 110 29.43 14.55 -3.88
C ASN A 110 30.37 15.72 -4.20
N SER A 111 31.18 15.56 -5.23
CA SER A 111 32.07 16.61 -5.70
C SER A 111 31.37 17.54 -6.69
N ASN A 112 31.95 18.73 -6.94
CA ASN A 112 31.39 19.73 -7.87
C ASN A 112 31.19 19.20 -9.31
N ARG A 113 31.92 18.16 -9.73
CA ARG A 113 31.89 17.63 -11.11
C ARG A 113 31.15 16.31 -11.24
N HIS A 114 31.01 15.57 -10.16
CA HIS A 114 30.35 14.27 -10.16
C HIS A 114 29.69 13.98 -8.82
N TYR A 115 28.65 13.20 -8.88
CA TYR A 115 28.02 12.56 -7.72
C TYR A 115 28.06 11.06 -7.92
N ILE A 116 28.61 10.34 -6.95
CA ILE A 116 28.62 8.87 -6.92
C ILE A 116 27.91 8.44 -5.64
N SER A 117 26.94 7.56 -5.76
CA SER A 117 26.31 6.88 -4.64
C SER A 117 26.29 5.39 -4.90
N ASN A 118 26.81 4.61 -3.96
CA ASN A 118 26.66 3.16 -3.98
C ASN A 118 26.08 2.69 -2.66
N ARG A 119 24.93 2.03 -2.72
CA ARG A 119 24.23 1.48 -1.58
C ARG A 119 24.12 -0.03 -1.73
N PHE A 120 24.74 -0.75 -0.82
CA PHE A 120 24.61 -2.19 -0.69
C PHE A 120 23.73 -2.51 0.51
N THR A 121 22.75 -3.40 0.32
CA THR A 121 21.80 -3.81 1.37
C THR A 121 21.74 -5.32 1.47
N VAL A 122 21.64 -5.82 2.70
CA VAL A 122 21.29 -7.21 3.01
C VAL A 122 20.12 -7.19 3.98
N ASN A 123 19.05 -7.91 3.67
CA ASN A 123 17.88 -8.01 4.53
C ASN A 123 17.55 -9.49 4.73
N GLY A 124 17.32 -9.86 5.99
CA GLY A 124 16.82 -11.15 6.40
C GLY A 124 15.51 -10.98 7.17
N GLU A 125 14.53 -11.81 6.85
CA GLU A 125 13.23 -11.82 7.51
C GLU A 125 12.76 -13.26 7.69
N ILE A 126 12.26 -13.58 8.89
CA ILE A 126 11.65 -14.86 9.20
C ILE A 126 10.32 -14.57 9.89
N ASN A 127 9.23 -14.99 9.27
CA ASN A 127 7.88 -14.85 9.80
C ASN A 127 7.28 -16.23 10.04
N ARG A 128 6.63 -16.40 11.19
CA ARG A 128 5.85 -17.60 11.53
C ARG A 128 4.50 -17.18 12.09
N GLY A 129 3.46 -17.35 11.26
CA GLY A 129 2.07 -17.14 11.61
C GLY A 129 1.39 -18.46 11.95
N ARG A 130 0.65 -18.52 13.06
CA ARG A 130 -0.12 -19.68 13.47
C ARG A 130 -1.54 -19.27 13.82
N SER A 131 -2.50 -20.02 13.31
CA SER A 131 -3.90 -19.98 13.71
C SER A 131 -4.34 -21.40 14.06
N GLU A 132 -4.65 -21.64 15.34
CA GLU A 132 -4.97 -22.99 15.83
C GLU A 132 -6.33 -23.44 15.31
N GLU A 133 -7.34 -22.59 15.40
CA GLU A 133 -8.72 -22.90 15.01
C GLU A 133 -8.88 -23.13 13.50
N LEU A 134 -8.00 -22.50 12.68
CA LEU A 134 -7.95 -22.73 11.24
C LEU A 134 -7.03 -23.88 10.85
N GLY A 135 -6.40 -24.58 11.83
CA GLY A 135 -5.42 -25.64 11.58
C GLY A 135 -4.23 -25.18 10.71
N GLN A 136 -3.93 -23.85 10.68
CA GLN A 136 -2.96 -23.27 9.75
C GLN A 136 -1.69 -22.80 10.46
N THR A 137 -0.54 -23.23 9.94
CA THR A 137 0.75 -22.58 10.24
C THR A 137 1.41 -22.17 8.93
N LEU A 138 1.68 -20.87 8.80
CA LEU A 138 2.39 -20.28 7.69
C LEU A 138 3.78 -19.82 8.15
N GLN A 139 4.82 -20.32 7.52
CA GLN A 139 6.19 -19.86 7.72
C GLN A 139 6.68 -19.24 6.42
N THR A 140 7.15 -18.00 6.48
CA THR A 140 7.77 -17.30 5.35
C THR A 140 9.12 -16.76 5.80
N SER A 141 10.13 -16.95 4.97
CA SER A 141 11.45 -16.40 5.20
C SER A 141 11.93 -15.70 3.94
N GLN A 142 12.73 -14.69 4.11
CA GLN A 142 13.36 -13.97 3.01
C GLN A 142 14.79 -13.63 3.36
N LEU A 143 15.71 -13.93 2.46
CA LEU A 143 17.06 -13.40 2.47
C LEU A 143 17.27 -12.66 1.15
N SER A 144 17.60 -11.37 1.21
CA SER A 144 17.83 -10.57 0.01
C SER A 144 19.10 -9.75 0.14
N ALA A 145 19.79 -9.60 -0.99
CA ALA A 145 20.92 -8.71 -1.15
C ALA A 145 20.72 -7.84 -2.38
N GLY A 146 21.07 -6.56 -2.28
CA GLY A 146 20.91 -5.61 -3.38
C GLY A 146 22.04 -4.61 -3.42
N ASN A 147 22.47 -4.26 -4.65
CA ASN A 147 23.40 -3.18 -4.91
C ASN A 147 22.73 -2.14 -5.79
N TYR A 148 22.83 -0.88 -5.39
CA TYR A 148 22.27 0.28 -6.08
C TYR A 148 23.38 1.28 -6.31
N PHE A 149 23.79 1.39 -7.56
CA PHE A 149 24.83 2.31 -7.97
C PHE A 149 24.23 3.44 -8.80
N ASN A 150 24.63 4.66 -8.49
CA ASN A 150 24.27 5.85 -9.24
C ASN A 150 25.52 6.72 -9.46
N LEU A 151 25.75 7.13 -10.69
CA LEU A 151 26.80 8.07 -11.09
C LEU A 151 26.17 9.19 -11.91
N ILE A 152 26.29 10.42 -11.43
CA ILE A 152 25.92 11.63 -12.17
C ILE A 152 27.20 12.40 -12.49
N ARG A 153 27.35 12.76 -13.75
CA ARG A 153 28.51 13.55 -14.21
C ARG A 153 28.05 14.79 -14.97
N ASN A 154 28.33 15.94 -14.41
CA ASN A 154 28.02 17.21 -15.01
C ASN A 154 29.14 17.64 -15.97
N ARG A 155 28.76 18.06 -17.20
CA ARG A 155 29.61 18.66 -18.20
C ARG A 155 28.92 19.92 -18.76
N GLU A 156 29.67 20.80 -19.41
CA GLU A 156 29.11 22.00 -20.05
C GLU A 156 28.04 21.65 -21.09
N SER A 157 28.18 20.54 -21.81
CA SER A 157 27.24 20.06 -22.82
C SER A 157 25.97 19.43 -22.25
N GLY A 158 25.94 19.04 -20.97
CA GLY A 158 24.82 18.39 -20.32
C GLY A 158 25.25 17.43 -19.20
N THR A 159 24.30 16.76 -18.62
CA THR A 159 24.50 15.82 -17.51
C THR A 159 24.33 14.37 -17.98
N TRP A 160 25.27 13.53 -17.65
CA TRP A 160 25.19 12.09 -17.83
C TRP A 160 24.85 11.42 -16.50
N GLU A 161 23.91 10.48 -16.55
CA GLU A 161 23.50 9.68 -15.41
C GLU A 161 23.68 8.19 -15.77
N PHE A 162 24.31 7.43 -14.88
CA PHE A 162 24.38 5.98 -14.97
C PHE A 162 23.75 5.39 -13.73
N HIS A 163 22.80 4.51 -13.93
CA HIS A 163 22.07 3.85 -12.85
C HIS A 163 22.17 2.34 -13.03
N SER A 164 22.54 1.63 -11.95
CA SER A 164 22.60 0.17 -11.93
C SER A 164 21.98 -0.35 -10.65
N VAL A 165 21.03 -1.25 -10.81
CA VAL A 165 20.40 -2.00 -9.72
C VAL A 165 20.63 -3.48 -9.99
N THR A 166 21.11 -4.20 -8.99
CA THR A 166 21.18 -5.66 -9.01
C THR A 166 20.68 -6.19 -7.69
N GLN A 167 19.74 -7.11 -7.72
CA GLN A 167 19.10 -7.67 -6.53
C GLN A 167 19.00 -9.20 -6.67
N TYR A 168 19.16 -9.86 -5.55
CA TYR A 168 18.87 -11.27 -5.41
C TYR A 168 18.04 -11.49 -4.16
N ALA A 169 17.02 -12.34 -4.27
CA ALA A 169 16.20 -12.75 -3.14
C ALA A 169 15.98 -14.26 -3.15
N TYR A 170 16.13 -14.86 -1.99
CA TYR A 170 15.74 -16.25 -1.70
C TYR A 170 14.58 -16.22 -0.70
N GLN A 171 13.47 -16.85 -1.05
CA GLN A 171 12.21 -16.79 -0.30
C GLN A 171 11.64 -18.19 -0.10
N PRO A 172 12.12 -18.94 0.91
CA PRO A 172 11.50 -20.21 1.29
C PRO A 172 10.23 -19.95 2.12
N ALA A 173 9.18 -20.70 1.83
CA ALA A 173 7.97 -20.69 2.62
C ALA A 173 7.33 -22.07 2.76
N SER A 174 6.52 -22.25 3.77
CA SER A 174 5.70 -23.44 3.95
C SER A 174 4.34 -23.11 4.55
N LEU A 175 3.31 -23.71 3.99
CA LEU A 175 1.97 -23.74 4.51
C LEU A 175 1.70 -25.14 5.07
N LEU A 176 1.52 -25.25 6.38
CA LEU A 176 1.17 -26.47 7.07
C LEU A 176 -0.31 -26.39 7.45
N LEU A 177 -1.07 -27.36 7.00
CA LEU A 177 -2.48 -27.57 7.29
C LEU A 177 -2.67 -28.98 7.88
N GLU A 178 -3.85 -29.28 8.41
CA GLU A 178 -4.17 -30.63 8.92
C GLU A 178 -4.01 -31.70 7.83
N GLU A 179 -4.38 -31.38 6.59
CA GLU A 179 -4.32 -32.28 5.43
C GLU A 179 -2.91 -32.49 4.86
N GLY A 180 -1.93 -31.70 5.28
CA GLY A 180 -0.56 -31.81 4.78
C GLY A 180 0.23 -30.52 4.75
N LYS A 181 1.41 -30.60 4.14
CA LYS A 181 2.37 -29.50 4.07
C LYS A 181 2.71 -29.14 2.62
N SER A 182 2.47 -27.90 2.27
CA SER A 182 2.96 -27.31 1.02
C SER A 182 4.23 -26.51 1.26
N LYS A 183 5.22 -26.63 0.36
CA LYS A 183 6.47 -25.87 0.41
C LYS A 183 6.66 -25.08 -0.86
N PHE A 184 7.16 -23.87 -0.70
CA PHE A 184 7.51 -22.95 -1.77
C PHE A 184 8.97 -22.53 -1.57
N ASN A 185 9.80 -22.73 -2.59
CA ASN A 185 11.17 -22.21 -2.59
C ASN A 185 11.33 -21.34 -3.82
N GLN A 186 11.39 -20.04 -3.60
CA GLN A 186 11.52 -19.06 -4.68
C GLN A 186 12.91 -18.42 -4.65
N HIS A 187 13.53 -18.32 -5.83
CA HIS A 187 14.71 -17.50 -6.06
C HIS A 187 14.35 -16.45 -7.08
N ASN A 188 14.73 -15.22 -6.83
CA ASN A 188 14.53 -14.11 -7.75
C ASN A 188 15.84 -13.36 -7.94
N PHE A 189 16.23 -13.15 -9.19
CA PHE A 189 17.33 -12.29 -9.60
C PHE A 189 16.79 -11.20 -10.50
N TYR A 190 17.11 -9.96 -10.17
CA TYR A 190 16.68 -8.77 -10.90
C TYR A 190 17.90 -7.87 -11.16
N THR A 191 17.97 -7.32 -12.38
CA THR A 191 18.96 -6.28 -12.71
C THR A 191 18.34 -5.24 -13.63
N ASP A 192 18.66 -3.96 -13.43
CA ASP A 192 18.31 -2.83 -14.30
C ASP A 192 19.51 -1.90 -14.41
N ASN A 193 20.01 -1.75 -15.63
CA ASN A 193 21.18 -0.94 -15.93
C ASN A 193 20.81 0.08 -17.01
N SER A 194 21.03 1.35 -16.73
CA SER A 194 20.66 2.43 -17.64
C SER A 194 21.66 3.56 -17.68
N ALA A 195 21.70 4.21 -18.84
CA ALA A 195 22.38 5.47 -19.05
C ALA A 195 21.37 6.53 -19.49
N ALA A 196 21.49 7.74 -18.98
CA ALA A 196 20.69 8.86 -19.41
C ALA A 196 21.58 10.06 -19.73
N TYR A 197 21.18 10.81 -20.73
CA TYR A 197 21.76 12.11 -21.07
C TYR A 197 20.70 13.19 -20.93
N LEU A 198 20.96 14.21 -20.13
CA LEU A 198 20.08 15.32 -19.87
C LEU A 198 20.74 16.61 -20.34
N ARG A 199 19.99 17.42 -21.08
CA ARG A 199 20.38 18.77 -21.51
C ARG A 199 19.26 19.76 -21.19
N LYS A 200 19.64 20.90 -20.61
CA LYS A 200 18.71 22.01 -20.36
C LYS A 200 19.20 23.25 -21.09
N HIS A 201 18.31 23.90 -21.85
CA HIS A 201 18.60 25.15 -22.55
C HIS A 201 17.34 26.02 -22.67
N ASN A 202 17.39 27.26 -22.21
CA ASN A 202 16.32 28.27 -22.34
C ASN A 202 14.92 27.77 -21.97
N GLY A 203 14.79 27.11 -20.81
CA GLY A 203 13.52 26.56 -20.32
C GLY A 203 13.09 25.25 -20.98
N PHE A 204 13.87 24.73 -21.96
CA PHE A 204 13.64 23.43 -22.56
C PHE A 204 14.62 22.41 -21.96
N THR A 205 14.09 21.34 -21.42
CA THR A 205 14.86 20.18 -20.91
C THR A 205 14.54 18.97 -21.77
N GLN A 206 15.57 18.28 -22.21
CA GLN A 206 15.46 17.01 -22.89
C GLN A 206 16.32 15.97 -22.17
N GLN A 207 15.77 14.78 -22.01
CA GLN A 207 16.47 13.62 -21.44
C GLN A 207 16.22 12.41 -22.31
N TYR A 208 17.27 11.65 -22.57
CA TYR A 208 17.18 10.37 -23.25
C TYR A 208 17.78 9.31 -22.34
N LYS A 209 16.92 8.42 -21.82
CA LYS A 209 17.33 7.32 -20.97
C LYS A 209 17.18 6.02 -21.76
N ALA A 210 18.26 5.23 -21.85
CA ALA A 210 18.25 3.90 -22.43
C ALA A 210 18.77 2.89 -21.42
N GLY A 211 18.22 1.68 -21.43
CA GLY A 211 18.65 0.67 -20.48
C GLY A 211 18.23 -0.75 -20.85
N ILE A 212 18.77 -1.67 -20.06
CA ILE A 212 18.49 -3.09 -20.11
C ILE A 212 18.04 -3.56 -18.74
N GLN A 213 16.92 -4.29 -18.69
CA GLN A 213 16.37 -4.88 -17.49
C GLN A 213 16.26 -6.39 -17.70
N GLY A 214 16.74 -7.17 -16.72
CA GLY A 214 16.60 -8.61 -16.71
C GLY A 214 16.00 -9.10 -15.41
N GLU A 215 15.14 -10.10 -15.49
CA GLU A 215 14.58 -10.78 -14.32
C GLU A 215 14.56 -12.28 -14.59
N ARG A 216 14.95 -13.04 -13.57
CA ARG A 216 14.81 -14.48 -13.54
C ARG A 216 14.27 -14.91 -12.20
N ALA A 217 13.12 -15.55 -12.21
CA ALA A 217 12.50 -16.11 -11.04
C ALA A 217 12.30 -17.62 -11.22
N THR A 218 12.61 -18.38 -10.18
CA THR A 218 12.38 -19.83 -10.13
C THR A 218 11.56 -20.15 -8.89
N LEU A 219 10.55 -20.99 -9.04
CA LEU A 219 9.71 -21.47 -7.96
C LEU A 219 9.70 -22.99 -7.98
N LYS A 220 10.06 -23.59 -6.84
CA LYS A 220 9.80 -25.00 -6.57
C LYS A 220 8.63 -25.09 -5.63
N TYR A 221 7.51 -25.56 -6.15
CA TYR A 221 6.30 -25.81 -5.37
C TYR A 221 6.14 -27.30 -5.13
N THR A 222 6.12 -27.71 -3.88
CA THR A 222 5.94 -29.10 -3.46
C THR A 222 4.64 -29.22 -2.67
N PRO A 223 3.51 -29.44 -3.33
CA PRO A 223 2.27 -29.85 -2.68
C PRO A 223 2.37 -31.29 -2.21
N THR A 224 1.41 -31.73 -1.40
CA THR A 224 1.35 -33.11 -0.87
C THR A 224 1.26 -34.17 -1.97
N LYS A 225 0.75 -33.82 -3.17
CA LYS A 225 0.43 -34.81 -4.23
C LYS A 225 1.28 -34.72 -5.50
N GLN A 226 1.77 -33.56 -5.93
CA GLN A 226 2.61 -33.44 -7.15
C GLN A 226 3.54 -32.22 -7.08
N PRO A 227 4.88 -32.41 -7.07
CA PRO A 227 5.84 -31.30 -7.17
C PRO A 227 5.73 -30.60 -8.52
N ASN A 228 5.83 -29.28 -8.51
CA ASN A 228 5.80 -28.49 -9.73
C ASN A 228 6.90 -27.41 -9.69
N ASP A 229 7.80 -27.48 -10.66
CA ASP A 229 8.88 -26.52 -10.82
C ASP A 229 8.50 -25.51 -11.90
N PHE A 230 8.60 -24.24 -11.59
CA PHE A 230 8.31 -23.16 -12.52
C PHE A 230 9.47 -22.19 -12.62
N ASN A 231 9.83 -21.86 -13.86
CA ASN A 231 10.84 -20.85 -14.17
C ASN A 231 10.21 -19.78 -15.06
N ALA A 232 10.42 -18.53 -14.72
CA ALA A 232 10.14 -17.42 -15.61
C ALA A 232 11.37 -16.53 -15.71
N SER A 233 11.70 -16.13 -16.91
CA SER A 233 12.76 -15.18 -17.16
C SER A 233 12.35 -14.23 -18.27
N HIS A 234 12.61 -12.95 -18.06
CA HIS A 234 12.40 -11.95 -19.09
C HIS A 234 13.57 -10.99 -19.20
N LEU A 235 13.74 -10.48 -20.41
CA LEU A 235 14.71 -9.45 -20.75
C LEU A 235 13.96 -8.31 -21.42
N SER A 236 14.29 -7.09 -21.02
CA SER A 236 13.70 -5.88 -21.57
C SER A 236 14.79 -4.92 -22.02
N LEU A 237 14.62 -4.35 -23.19
CA LEU A 237 15.37 -3.18 -23.67
C LEU A 237 14.42 -1.99 -23.67
N TYR A 238 14.84 -0.86 -23.16
CA TYR A 238 13.99 0.31 -23.13
C TYR A 238 14.70 1.61 -23.50
N LEU A 239 13.93 2.51 -24.10
CA LEU A 239 14.30 3.89 -24.41
C LEU A 239 13.18 4.81 -23.88
N THR A 240 13.55 5.81 -23.10
CA THR A 240 12.61 6.78 -22.53
C THR A 240 13.04 8.20 -22.88
N PRO A 241 12.63 8.75 -24.03
CA PRO A 241 12.74 10.17 -24.29
C PRO A 241 11.80 10.95 -23.36
N TYR A 242 12.32 12.01 -22.77
CA TYR A 242 11.56 12.93 -21.93
C TYR A 242 11.86 14.36 -22.34
N PHE A 243 10.80 15.15 -22.48
CA PHE A 243 10.86 16.56 -22.86
C PHE A 243 10.08 17.39 -21.85
N GLN A 244 10.66 18.50 -21.41
CA GLN A 244 10.00 19.50 -20.59
C GLN A 244 10.21 20.88 -21.18
N LEU A 245 9.12 21.62 -21.32
CA LEU A 245 9.12 23.01 -21.73
C LEU A 245 8.53 23.86 -20.61
N GLU A 246 9.31 24.81 -20.12
CA GLU A 246 8.87 25.82 -19.17
C GLU A 246 8.98 27.19 -19.84
N ARG A 247 7.83 27.83 -20.09
CA ARG A 247 7.76 29.12 -20.74
C ARG A 247 6.65 29.99 -20.17
N GLY A 248 7.03 31.04 -19.46
CA GLY A 248 6.09 31.95 -18.82
C GLY A 248 5.19 31.22 -17.80
N LYS A 249 3.90 31.17 -18.07
CA LYS A 249 2.89 30.54 -17.21
C LYS A 249 2.71 29.04 -17.45
N TRP A 250 3.38 28.48 -18.45
CA TRP A 250 3.22 27.11 -18.89
C TRP A 250 4.40 26.22 -18.48
N LEU A 251 4.08 25.05 -17.97
CA LEU A 251 4.99 23.93 -17.83
C LEU A 251 4.37 22.72 -18.53
N THR A 252 5.06 22.19 -19.54
CA THR A 252 4.62 21.00 -20.28
C THR A 252 5.68 19.94 -20.19
N THR A 253 5.30 18.70 -19.89
CA THR A 253 6.18 17.54 -19.97
C THR A 253 5.58 16.49 -20.88
N LEU A 254 6.45 15.80 -21.62
CA LEU A 254 6.11 14.67 -22.47
C LEU A 254 7.14 13.56 -22.23
N SER A 255 6.68 12.39 -21.84
CA SER A 255 7.50 11.18 -21.67
C SER A 255 7.02 10.12 -22.64
N LEU A 256 7.93 9.52 -23.41
CA LEU A 256 7.64 8.56 -24.48
C LEU A 256 8.39 7.23 -24.27
N PRO A 257 8.14 6.49 -23.17
CA PRO A 257 8.80 5.22 -22.92
C PRO A 257 8.42 4.17 -23.98
N LEU A 258 9.44 3.58 -24.57
CA LEU A 258 9.34 2.44 -25.47
C LEU A 258 10.10 1.28 -24.82
N LYS A 259 9.46 0.12 -24.68
CA LYS A 259 10.04 -1.05 -24.01
C LYS A 259 9.77 -2.32 -24.83
N ALA A 260 10.82 -2.95 -25.29
CA ALA A 260 10.76 -4.27 -25.92
C ALA A 260 11.05 -5.34 -24.87
N GLU A 261 10.14 -6.27 -24.67
CA GLU A 261 10.23 -7.35 -23.69
C GLU A 261 10.18 -8.72 -24.34
N ARG A 262 11.03 -9.62 -23.88
CA ARG A 262 11.03 -11.04 -24.25
C ARG A 262 10.89 -11.91 -23.00
N TYR A 263 9.81 -12.68 -22.94
CA TYR A 263 9.53 -13.71 -21.94
C TYR A 263 9.97 -15.07 -22.51
N PHE A 264 11.07 -15.62 -21.99
CA PHE A 264 11.69 -16.80 -22.57
C PHE A 264 10.88 -18.07 -22.32
N SER A 265 10.41 -18.26 -21.10
CA SER A 265 9.67 -19.48 -20.72
C SER A 265 8.31 -19.58 -21.40
N GLN A 266 7.66 -18.46 -21.66
CA GLN A 266 6.36 -18.39 -22.35
C GLN A 266 6.50 -18.15 -23.86
N GLN A 267 7.73 -17.96 -24.36
CA GLN A 267 8.04 -17.67 -25.77
C GLN A 267 7.27 -16.46 -26.33
N ARG A 268 6.99 -15.46 -25.49
CA ARG A 268 6.25 -14.24 -25.84
C ARG A 268 7.19 -13.04 -25.97
N SER A 269 6.88 -12.16 -26.93
CA SER A 269 7.57 -10.87 -27.10
C SER A 269 6.53 -9.76 -27.20
N PHE A 270 6.85 -8.63 -26.59
CA PHE A 270 5.99 -7.46 -26.58
C PHE A 270 6.80 -6.21 -26.87
N LEU A 271 6.15 -5.27 -27.54
CA LEU A 271 6.63 -3.89 -27.67
C LEU A 271 5.60 -2.99 -26.98
N PHE A 272 5.98 -2.43 -25.84
CA PHE A 272 5.13 -1.53 -25.07
C PHE A 272 5.54 -0.08 -25.33
N PHE A 273 4.56 0.72 -25.72
CA PHE A 273 4.67 2.17 -25.80
C PHE A 273 3.76 2.77 -24.70
N ASN A 274 4.38 3.47 -23.73
CA ASN A 274 3.73 3.94 -22.51
C ASN A 274 3.84 5.47 -22.36
N PRO A 275 3.25 6.26 -23.28
CA PRO A 275 3.35 7.71 -23.25
C PRO A 275 2.64 8.31 -22.05
N SER A 276 3.20 9.42 -21.54
CA SER A 276 2.53 10.27 -20.57
C SER A 276 2.83 11.76 -20.84
N THR A 277 1.86 12.59 -20.53
CA THR A 277 1.97 14.04 -20.66
C THR A 277 1.47 14.70 -19.40
N TYR A 278 2.09 15.83 -19.06
CA TYR A 278 1.64 16.70 -17.99
C TYR A 278 1.71 18.14 -18.49
N LEU A 279 0.63 18.86 -18.29
CA LEU A 279 0.49 20.27 -18.64
C LEU A 279 0.09 21.03 -17.39
N ARG A 280 0.82 22.07 -17.03
CA ARG A 280 0.47 22.99 -15.95
C ARG A 280 0.40 24.41 -16.49
N TYR A 281 -0.66 25.11 -16.11
CA TYR A 281 -0.89 26.52 -16.41
C TYR A 281 -1.08 27.32 -15.13
N LYS A 282 -0.23 28.29 -14.87
CA LYS A 282 -0.37 29.27 -13.78
C LYS A 282 -1.14 30.47 -14.31
N LEU A 283 -2.42 30.59 -13.98
CA LEU A 283 -3.24 31.73 -14.42
C LEU A 283 -2.73 33.02 -13.80
N ASP A 284 -2.52 33.01 -12.49
CA ASP A 284 -2.00 34.11 -11.69
C ASP A 284 -1.25 33.59 -10.43
N TYR A 285 -1.06 34.46 -9.42
CA TYR A 285 -0.42 34.09 -8.15
C TYR A 285 -1.27 33.13 -7.29
N HIS A 286 -2.59 33.10 -7.53
CA HIS A 286 -3.53 32.34 -6.74
C HIS A 286 -3.93 31.01 -7.43
N TRP A 287 -4.11 31.03 -8.75
CA TRP A 287 -4.67 29.90 -9.49
C TRP A 287 -3.63 29.18 -10.34
N ALA A 288 -3.60 27.86 -10.20
CA ALA A 288 -2.92 26.98 -11.13
C ALA A 288 -3.77 25.76 -11.47
N PHE A 289 -3.68 25.34 -12.72
CA PHE A 289 -4.37 24.17 -13.25
C PHE A 289 -3.37 23.21 -13.86
N SER A 290 -3.62 21.91 -13.75
CA SER A 290 -2.80 20.89 -14.42
C SER A 290 -3.66 19.79 -15.00
N LEU A 291 -3.20 19.27 -16.12
CA LEU A 291 -3.74 18.11 -16.81
C LEU A 291 -2.63 17.07 -16.94
N TYR A 292 -2.94 15.84 -16.54
CA TYR A 292 -2.07 14.68 -16.73
C TYR A 292 -2.81 13.62 -17.54
N GLY A 293 -2.11 12.99 -18.47
CA GLY A 293 -2.61 11.85 -19.23
C GLY A 293 -1.53 10.79 -19.38
N SER A 294 -1.89 9.52 -19.26
CA SER A 294 -0.97 8.40 -19.47
C SER A 294 -1.66 7.17 -20.05
N LEU A 295 -0.90 6.44 -20.85
CA LEU A 295 -1.21 5.09 -21.30
C LEU A 295 -0.11 4.16 -20.77
N LYS A 296 -0.47 3.12 -20.02
CA LYS A 296 0.44 2.11 -19.49
C LYS A 296 0.00 0.73 -19.96
N ARG A 297 0.91 0.04 -20.65
CA ARG A 297 0.77 -1.37 -21.04
C ARG A 297 1.77 -2.20 -20.26
N SER A 298 1.35 -3.35 -19.76
CA SER A 298 2.19 -4.26 -19.01
C SER A 298 1.73 -5.70 -19.18
N ALA A 299 2.66 -6.63 -18.99
CA ALA A 299 2.36 -8.03 -18.73
C ALA A 299 2.05 -8.24 -17.24
N GLY A 300 1.55 -9.42 -16.88
CA GLY A 300 1.35 -9.81 -15.49
C GLY A 300 2.66 -10.07 -14.74
N ASP A 301 2.56 -10.08 -13.42
CA ASP A 301 3.68 -10.36 -12.52
C ASP A 301 4.04 -11.85 -12.54
N PHE A 302 5.16 -12.21 -11.89
CA PHE A 302 5.65 -13.60 -11.84
C PHE A 302 4.62 -14.59 -11.29
N SER A 303 3.90 -14.23 -10.21
CA SER A 303 2.83 -15.06 -9.65
C SER A 303 1.65 -15.25 -10.61
N ASP A 304 1.39 -14.26 -11.47
CA ASP A 304 0.38 -14.33 -12.51
C ASP A 304 0.75 -15.27 -13.66
N LEU A 305 2.03 -15.50 -13.87
CA LEU A 305 2.56 -16.37 -14.92
C LEU A 305 2.63 -17.84 -14.50
N TYR A 306 2.44 -18.16 -13.22
CA TYR A 306 2.46 -19.53 -12.73
C TYR A 306 1.27 -20.31 -13.31
N PRO A 307 1.52 -21.44 -14.02
CA PRO A 307 0.48 -22.11 -14.79
C PRO A 307 -0.37 -23.09 -13.99
N GLY A 308 0.03 -23.45 -12.77
CA GLY A 308 -0.58 -24.52 -12.00
C GLY A 308 -1.54 -24.05 -10.90
N LEU A 309 -2.22 -25.04 -10.32
CA LEU A 309 -3.05 -24.86 -9.14
C LEU A 309 -2.17 -24.82 -7.89
N TYR A 310 -2.38 -23.83 -7.03
CA TYR A 310 -1.70 -23.71 -5.74
C TYR A 310 -2.63 -23.19 -4.66
N GLN A 311 -2.34 -23.60 -3.42
CA GLN A 311 -3.09 -23.18 -2.23
C GLN A 311 -2.44 -21.96 -1.59
N THR A 312 -3.21 -20.90 -1.36
CA THR A 312 -2.71 -19.64 -0.79
C THR A 312 -2.88 -19.57 0.73
N ASP A 313 -3.90 -20.20 1.24
CA ASP A 313 -4.23 -20.33 2.67
C ASP A 313 -5.06 -21.61 2.91
N TYR A 314 -5.58 -21.80 4.11
CA TYR A 314 -6.33 -23.00 4.48
C TYR A 314 -7.55 -23.29 3.59
N ARG A 315 -8.11 -22.31 2.91
CA ARG A 315 -9.34 -22.41 2.10
C ARG A 315 -9.17 -22.00 0.65
N THR A 316 -8.24 -21.09 0.36
CA THR A 316 -8.16 -20.42 -0.94
C THR A 316 -7.16 -21.10 -1.87
N TRP A 317 -7.63 -21.38 -3.09
CA TRP A 317 -6.85 -21.92 -4.19
C TRP A 317 -6.80 -20.99 -5.37
N ARG A 318 -5.70 -20.96 -6.08
CA ARG A 318 -5.52 -20.22 -7.32
C ARG A 318 -4.96 -21.10 -8.42
N ASP A 319 -5.50 -20.92 -9.63
CA ASP A 319 -5.06 -21.59 -10.85
C ASP A 319 -4.82 -20.56 -11.94
N GLY A 320 -3.58 -20.43 -12.38
CA GLY A 320 -3.17 -19.56 -13.48
C GLY A 320 -3.61 -20.06 -14.86
N ASN A 321 -3.96 -21.37 -14.95
CA ASN A 321 -4.43 -22.05 -16.16
C ASN A 321 -3.52 -21.85 -17.39
N GLY A 322 -2.22 -21.63 -17.19
CA GLY A 322 -1.24 -21.41 -18.26
C GLY A 322 -1.45 -20.15 -19.11
N LEU A 323 -2.36 -19.27 -18.73
CA LEU A 323 -2.70 -18.07 -19.49
C LEU A 323 -1.71 -16.94 -19.18
N PHE A 324 -1.38 -16.14 -20.21
CA PHE A 324 -0.49 -15.00 -20.10
C PHE A 324 -1.31 -13.70 -19.99
N PRO A 325 -1.35 -13.06 -18.80
CA PRO A 325 -2.14 -11.86 -18.60
C PRO A 325 -1.42 -10.62 -19.16
N THR A 326 -2.21 -9.74 -19.77
CA THR A 326 -1.79 -8.40 -20.20
C THR A 326 -2.79 -7.36 -19.73
N ASN A 327 -2.30 -6.18 -19.44
CA ASN A 327 -3.12 -5.06 -19.00
C ASN A 327 -2.77 -3.78 -19.77
N THR A 328 -3.78 -3.00 -20.12
CA THR A 328 -3.66 -1.64 -20.66
C THR A 328 -4.45 -0.69 -19.78
N THR A 329 -3.77 0.23 -19.12
CA THR A 329 -4.39 1.23 -18.25
C THR A 329 -4.23 2.62 -18.86
N GLN A 330 -5.33 3.34 -18.95
CA GLN A 330 -5.40 4.76 -19.31
C GLN A 330 -5.75 5.55 -18.04
N THR A 331 -5.03 6.63 -17.79
CA THR A 331 -5.30 7.50 -16.64
C THR A 331 -5.28 8.95 -17.10
N TYR A 332 -6.31 9.70 -16.71
CA TYR A 332 -6.44 11.13 -16.92
C TYR A 332 -6.71 11.79 -15.58
N ASN A 333 -6.00 12.86 -15.30
CA ASN A 333 -6.16 13.64 -14.08
C ASN A 333 -6.24 15.12 -14.41
N LEU A 334 -7.30 15.78 -13.96
CA LEU A 334 -7.46 17.22 -13.98
C LEU A 334 -7.31 17.73 -12.54
N TYR A 335 -6.39 18.64 -12.32
CA TYR A 335 -6.11 19.23 -11.01
C TYR A 335 -6.19 20.74 -11.07
N GLY A 336 -6.82 21.34 -10.07
CA GLY A 336 -6.87 22.78 -9.86
C GLY A 336 -6.47 23.14 -8.44
N GLU A 337 -5.71 24.20 -8.28
CA GLU A 337 -5.38 24.78 -6.98
C GLU A 337 -5.67 26.27 -6.94
N TYR A 338 -6.25 26.72 -5.82
CA TYR A 338 -6.32 28.11 -5.42
C TYR A 338 -5.53 28.30 -4.14
N LYS A 339 -4.69 29.31 -4.08
CA LYS A 339 -3.82 29.58 -2.95
C LYS A 339 -3.77 31.08 -2.64
N ASN A 340 -4.31 31.47 -1.50
CA ASN A 340 -4.19 32.82 -0.96
C ASN A 340 -3.53 32.74 0.44
N THR A 341 -2.22 33.01 0.47
CA THR A 341 -1.42 32.91 1.70
C THR A 341 -1.73 34.02 2.69
N VAL A 342 -2.16 35.20 2.22
CA VAL A 342 -2.50 36.35 3.07
C VAL A 342 -3.79 36.10 3.85
N GLN A 343 -4.77 35.51 3.16
CA GLN A 343 -6.05 35.17 3.78
C GLN A 343 -6.06 33.75 4.35
N GLU A 344 -4.93 33.02 4.30
CA GLU A 344 -4.84 31.60 4.68
C GLU A 344 -5.96 30.74 4.09
N PHE A 345 -6.29 30.98 2.80
CA PHE A 345 -7.36 30.27 2.11
C PHE A 345 -6.82 29.46 0.95
N PHE A 346 -7.04 28.13 1.00
CA PHE A 346 -6.52 27.19 0.04
C PHE A 346 -7.61 26.23 -0.41
N ILE A 347 -7.68 26.00 -1.71
CA ILE A 347 -8.54 25.00 -2.33
C ILE A 347 -7.70 24.16 -3.27
N THR A 348 -7.84 22.84 -3.17
CA THR A 348 -7.34 21.92 -4.19
C THR A 348 -8.48 21.01 -4.64
N ALA A 349 -8.54 20.71 -5.93
CA ALA A 349 -9.48 19.74 -6.47
C ALA A 349 -8.79 18.90 -7.54
N ALA A 350 -8.99 17.58 -7.51
CA ALA A 350 -8.47 16.65 -8.50
C ALA A 350 -9.59 15.71 -8.96
N LEU A 351 -9.80 15.65 -10.27
CA LEU A 351 -10.68 14.67 -10.91
C LEU A 351 -9.83 13.67 -11.69
N THR A 352 -9.85 12.41 -11.29
CA THR A 352 -9.12 11.33 -11.92
C THR A 352 -10.09 10.33 -12.55
N TYR A 353 -9.87 10.04 -13.82
CA TYR A 353 -10.48 8.92 -14.52
C TYR A 353 -9.42 7.88 -14.85
N SER A 354 -9.69 6.61 -14.57
CA SER A 354 -8.81 5.50 -14.92
C SER A 354 -9.61 4.37 -15.54
N ARG A 355 -9.11 3.81 -16.65
CA ARG A 355 -9.69 2.64 -17.31
C ARG A 355 -8.60 1.60 -17.55
N SER A 356 -8.86 0.37 -17.10
CA SER A 356 -7.99 -0.80 -17.29
C SER A 356 -8.71 -1.83 -18.17
N ASN A 357 -8.05 -2.24 -19.27
CA ASN A 357 -8.50 -3.32 -20.13
C ASN A 357 -7.54 -4.51 -19.96
N ARG A 358 -8.08 -5.69 -19.68
CA ARG A 358 -7.33 -6.93 -19.45
C ARG A 358 -7.80 -8.00 -20.41
N ASN A 359 -6.88 -8.91 -20.79
CA ASN A 359 -7.22 -10.05 -21.64
C ASN A 359 -7.71 -11.27 -20.85
N THR A 360 -7.54 -11.26 -19.52
CA THR A 360 -7.93 -12.37 -18.64
C THR A 360 -8.71 -11.89 -17.43
N LEU A 361 -9.61 -12.74 -16.93
CA LEU A 361 -10.38 -12.52 -15.71
C LEU A 361 -10.31 -13.79 -14.84
N PHE A 362 -10.32 -13.62 -13.51
CA PHE A 362 -10.49 -14.76 -12.61
C PHE A 362 -11.95 -15.13 -12.45
N GLU A 363 -12.25 -16.39 -12.70
CA GLU A 363 -13.49 -17.03 -12.34
C GLU A 363 -13.41 -17.46 -10.88
N GLN A 364 -14.33 -16.98 -10.07
CA GLN A 364 -14.45 -17.31 -8.66
C GLN A 364 -15.50 -18.40 -8.45
N SER A 365 -15.12 -19.50 -7.81
CA SER A 365 -16.02 -20.52 -7.30
C SER A 365 -15.93 -20.51 -5.78
N VAL A 366 -17.06 -20.38 -5.09
CA VAL A 366 -17.13 -20.33 -3.63
C VAL A 366 -17.99 -21.49 -3.16
N SER A 367 -17.48 -22.23 -2.16
CA SER A 367 -18.20 -23.22 -1.37
C SER A 367 -17.93 -22.99 0.11
N GLU A 368 -18.60 -23.74 0.98
CA GLU A 368 -18.34 -23.68 2.43
C GLU A 368 -16.88 -24.05 2.78
N ASP A 369 -16.30 -25.00 2.04
CA ASP A 369 -14.96 -25.55 2.33
C ASP A 369 -13.84 -24.89 1.54
N ALA A 370 -14.11 -24.35 0.34
CA ALA A 370 -13.08 -23.85 -0.56
C ALA A 370 -13.51 -22.65 -1.40
N ILE A 371 -12.54 -21.77 -1.66
CA ILE A 371 -12.64 -20.67 -2.60
C ILE A 371 -11.59 -20.90 -3.68
N VAL A 372 -12.04 -21.05 -4.93
CA VAL A 372 -11.15 -21.34 -6.07
C VAL A 372 -11.21 -20.20 -7.07
N TYR A 373 -10.05 -19.63 -7.40
CA TYR A 373 -9.89 -18.64 -8.44
C TYR A 373 -9.19 -19.28 -9.65
N THR A 374 -9.90 -19.44 -10.75
CA THR A 374 -9.35 -19.98 -12.01
C THR A 374 -9.26 -18.88 -13.04
N ARG A 375 -8.08 -18.67 -13.63
CA ARG A 375 -7.90 -17.67 -14.69
C ARG A 375 -8.57 -18.13 -15.99
N ARG A 376 -9.33 -17.22 -16.60
CA ARG A 376 -10.01 -17.44 -17.89
C ARG A 376 -9.53 -16.41 -18.91
N GLU A 377 -9.42 -16.84 -20.15
CA GLU A 377 -9.21 -15.94 -21.28
C GLU A 377 -10.53 -15.25 -21.61
N LEU A 378 -10.72 -14.09 -21.01
CA LEU A 378 -11.92 -13.29 -21.16
C LEU A 378 -11.52 -11.81 -21.12
N PRO A 379 -11.55 -11.12 -22.28
CA PRO A 379 -11.34 -9.68 -22.32
C PRO A 379 -12.35 -8.97 -21.44
N ASN A 380 -11.86 -8.12 -20.56
CA ASN A 380 -12.69 -7.40 -19.60
C ASN A 380 -12.14 -6.00 -19.35
N HIS A 381 -12.95 -5.15 -18.72
CA HIS A 381 -12.53 -3.81 -18.37
C HIS A 381 -13.01 -3.41 -16.98
N SER A 382 -12.30 -2.48 -16.40
CA SER A 382 -12.74 -1.76 -15.22
C SER A 382 -12.43 -0.28 -15.39
N ASP A 383 -13.31 0.58 -14.89
CA ASP A 383 -13.12 2.02 -14.89
C ASP A 383 -13.42 2.61 -13.51
N SER A 384 -12.78 3.71 -13.20
CA SER A 384 -13.01 4.44 -11.97
C SER A 384 -12.95 5.96 -12.18
N TRP A 385 -13.84 6.64 -11.49
CA TRP A 385 -13.88 8.09 -11.33
C TRP A 385 -13.60 8.44 -9.87
N ASN A 386 -12.64 9.32 -9.64
CA ASN A 386 -12.29 9.80 -8.31
C ASN A 386 -12.23 11.32 -8.32
N LEU A 387 -13.07 11.97 -7.55
CA LEU A 387 -13.02 13.40 -7.26
C LEU A 387 -12.54 13.60 -5.83
N SER A 388 -11.39 14.23 -5.66
CA SER A 388 -10.88 14.63 -4.34
C SER A 388 -10.78 16.14 -4.28
N SER A 389 -11.18 16.73 -3.15
CA SER A 389 -11.07 18.18 -2.92
C SER A 389 -10.68 18.44 -1.48
N THR A 390 -9.79 19.40 -1.26
CA THR A 390 -9.46 19.90 0.07
C THR A 390 -9.64 21.40 0.09
N LEU A 391 -10.45 21.86 1.04
CA LEU A 391 -10.66 23.26 1.36
C LEU A 391 -10.02 23.52 2.72
N SER A 392 -9.20 24.54 2.87
CA SER A 392 -8.67 24.96 4.17
C SER A 392 -8.71 26.47 4.35
N LYS A 393 -9.00 26.91 5.56
CA LYS A 393 -9.11 28.31 5.94
C LYS A 393 -8.53 28.54 7.33
N GLY A 394 -7.59 29.48 7.43
CA GLY A 394 -7.17 30.07 8.69
C GLY A 394 -7.99 31.32 9.01
N ILE A 395 -8.41 31.47 10.25
CA ILE A 395 -9.10 32.66 10.78
C ILE A 395 -8.22 33.19 11.91
N TYR A 396 -7.36 34.15 11.55
CA TYR A 396 -6.30 34.66 12.42
C TYR A 396 -6.84 35.22 13.75
N ASP A 397 -7.88 36.06 13.70
CA ASP A 397 -8.46 36.72 14.87
C ASP A 397 -9.03 35.72 15.90
N TRP A 398 -9.39 34.54 15.44
CA TRP A 398 -9.92 33.47 16.29
C TRP A 398 -8.90 32.37 16.61
N HIS A 399 -7.68 32.50 16.11
CA HIS A 399 -6.64 31.46 16.20
C HIS A 399 -7.17 30.08 15.76
N LEU A 400 -7.99 30.09 14.70
CA LEU A 400 -8.73 28.93 14.23
C LEU A 400 -8.23 28.51 12.85
N LYS A 401 -7.95 27.23 12.66
CA LYS A 401 -7.66 26.60 11.36
C LYS A 401 -8.71 25.53 11.07
N THR A 402 -9.35 25.63 9.93
CA THR A 402 -10.34 24.65 9.49
C THR A 402 -9.94 24.03 8.17
N SER A 403 -10.24 22.76 7.98
CA SER A 403 -10.14 22.11 6.69
C SER A 403 -11.25 21.08 6.49
N LEU A 404 -11.63 20.89 5.23
CA LEU A 404 -12.57 19.87 4.79
C LEU A 404 -11.97 19.15 3.60
N THR A 405 -11.75 17.83 3.73
CA THR A 405 -11.37 16.96 2.60
C THR A 405 -12.58 16.14 2.19
N LEU A 406 -12.88 16.16 0.90
CA LEU A 406 -13.94 15.38 0.26
C LEU A 406 -13.35 14.39 -0.73
N LEU A 407 -13.84 13.17 -0.73
CA LEU A 407 -13.54 12.15 -1.74
C LEU A 407 -14.85 11.54 -2.24
N LEU A 408 -15.08 11.61 -3.54
CA LEU A 408 -16.14 10.89 -4.23
C LEU A 408 -15.49 9.88 -5.16
N SER A 409 -15.87 8.63 -5.06
CA SER A 409 -15.33 7.55 -5.89
C SER A 409 -16.45 6.71 -6.47
N ARG A 410 -16.32 6.38 -7.76
CA ARG A 410 -17.16 5.39 -8.44
C ARG A 410 -16.25 4.45 -9.19
N SER A 411 -16.44 3.16 -8.98
CA SER A 411 -15.73 2.11 -9.69
C SER A 411 -16.72 1.15 -10.33
N ASN A 412 -16.51 0.83 -11.60
CA ASN A 412 -17.27 -0.19 -12.34
C ASN A 412 -16.30 -1.27 -12.81
N GLY A 413 -16.78 -2.48 -12.96
CA GLY A 413 -15.99 -3.58 -13.48
C GLY A 413 -16.82 -4.82 -13.74
N GLU A 414 -16.14 -5.89 -14.08
CA GLU A 414 -16.74 -7.18 -14.42
C GLU A 414 -16.17 -8.26 -13.49
N GLN A 415 -17.03 -9.20 -13.11
CA GLN A 415 -16.70 -10.36 -12.29
C GLN A 415 -17.28 -11.61 -12.92
N LEU A 416 -16.50 -12.69 -12.94
CA LEU A 416 -16.92 -14.00 -13.39
C LEU A 416 -17.09 -14.92 -12.18
N THR A 417 -18.31 -15.42 -11.98
CA THR A 417 -18.64 -16.32 -10.86
C THR A 417 -19.07 -17.67 -11.42
N ARG A 418 -18.55 -18.74 -10.83
CA ARG A 418 -18.96 -20.09 -11.13
C ARG A 418 -20.05 -20.54 -10.15
N LEU A 419 -21.19 -20.89 -10.68
CA LEU A 419 -22.36 -21.32 -9.91
C LEU A 419 -22.66 -22.80 -10.20
N ALA A 420 -23.11 -23.55 -9.20
CA ALA A 420 -23.72 -24.84 -9.40
C ALA A 420 -25.24 -24.66 -9.56
N ASP A 421 -25.83 -25.24 -10.60
CA ASP A 421 -27.28 -25.30 -10.71
C ASP A 421 -27.87 -26.33 -9.74
N SER A 422 -29.20 -26.38 -9.62
CA SER A 422 -29.92 -27.34 -8.76
C SER A 422 -29.70 -28.81 -9.14
N LYS A 423 -29.09 -29.07 -10.31
CA LYS A 423 -28.75 -30.42 -10.81
C LYS A 423 -27.25 -30.73 -10.67
N GLY A 424 -26.46 -29.81 -10.08
CA GLY A 424 -25.01 -29.93 -9.93
C GLY A 424 -24.19 -29.55 -11.16
N ASN A 425 -24.84 -29.05 -12.27
CA ASN A 425 -24.10 -28.54 -13.42
C ASN A 425 -23.48 -27.19 -13.07
N GLN A 426 -22.24 -27.02 -13.46
CA GLN A 426 -21.51 -25.77 -13.21
C GLN A 426 -21.65 -24.80 -14.39
N GLN A 427 -22.12 -23.60 -14.12
CA GLN A 427 -22.26 -22.54 -15.10
C GLN A 427 -21.46 -21.30 -14.68
N SER A 428 -20.73 -20.71 -15.63
CA SER A 428 -20.03 -19.45 -15.44
C SER A 428 -20.94 -18.28 -15.78
N LEU A 429 -21.06 -17.33 -14.87
CA LEU A 429 -21.86 -16.12 -15.04
C LEU A 429 -20.99 -14.89 -14.96
N LEU A 430 -20.98 -14.09 -16.04
CA LEU A 430 -20.34 -12.78 -16.07
C LEU A 430 -21.32 -11.73 -15.57
N GLN A 431 -20.91 -10.98 -14.55
CA GLN A 431 -21.68 -9.90 -13.95
C GLN A 431 -20.91 -8.60 -13.94
N THR A 432 -21.60 -7.48 -14.15
CA THR A 432 -21.05 -6.16 -13.89
C THR A 432 -21.27 -5.78 -12.44
N TYR A 433 -20.35 -5.02 -11.88
CA TYR A 433 -20.53 -4.40 -10.57
C TYR A 433 -20.25 -2.90 -10.63
N ARG A 434 -20.86 -2.18 -9.68
CA ARG A 434 -20.61 -0.76 -9.44
C ARG A 434 -20.48 -0.54 -7.95
N TYR A 435 -19.43 0.16 -7.57
CA TYR A 435 -19.18 0.60 -6.20
C TYR A 435 -19.11 2.12 -6.15
N ASP A 436 -19.95 2.73 -5.32
CA ASP A 436 -19.99 4.17 -5.06
C ASP A 436 -19.52 4.43 -3.61
N TYR A 437 -18.64 5.41 -3.44
CA TYR A 437 -18.09 5.78 -2.13
C TYR A 437 -17.96 7.29 -1.98
N LEU A 438 -18.42 7.81 -0.84
CA LEU A 438 -18.26 9.19 -0.40
C LEU A 438 -17.47 9.18 0.91
N LYS A 439 -16.46 10.05 1.02
CA LYS A 439 -15.76 10.33 2.27
C LYS A 439 -15.69 11.83 2.51
N ALA A 440 -15.98 12.26 3.74
CA ALA A 440 -15.82 13.65 4.17
C ALA A 440 -15.02 13.70 5.47
N GLU A 441 -13.98 14.54 5.51
CA GLU A 441 -13.06 14.68 6.65
C GLU A 441 -12.95 16.16 7.06
N PRO A 442 -13.86 16.68 7.89
CA PRO A 442 -13.69 17.96 8.52
C PRO A 442 -12.64 17.90 9.64
N LYS A 443 -11.77 18.91 9.68
CA LYS A 443 -10.78 19.12 10.74
C LYS A 443 -10.82 20.57 11.21
N ILE A 444 -10.77 20.77 12.53
CA ILE A 444 -10.74 22.06 13.18
C ILE A 444 -9.62 22.05 14.21
N ILE A 445 -8.73 23.03 14.16
CA ILE A 445 -7.70 23.28 15.18
C ILE A 445 -7.95 24.67 15.74
N TRP A 446 -8.09 24.76 17.05
CA TRP A 446 -8.34 26.00 17.76
C TRP A 446 -7.32 26.17 18.88
N SER A 447 -6.51 27.23 18.78
CA SER A 447 -5.42 27.53 19.72
C SER A 447 -5.58 28.96 20.22
N PRO A 448 -6.60 29.26 21.08
CA PRO A 448 -6.92 30.62 21.52
C PRO A 448 -5.85 31.24 22.41
N ALA A 449 -5.00 30.43 23.02
CA ALA A 449 -3.89 30.85 23.86
C ALA A 449 -2.75 29.82 23.78
N ASP A 450 -1.54 30.26 24.07
CA ASP A 450 -0.33 29.40 24.06
C ASP A 450 -0.43 28.19 25.01
N VAL A 451 -1.29 28.28 26.01
CA VAL A 451 -1.50 27.25 27.03
C VAL A 451 -2.57 26.22 26.64
N PHE A 452 -3.34 26.47 25.58
CA PHE A 452 -4.46 25.59 25.23
C PHE A 452 -4.61 25.40 23.71
N GLU A 453 -4.77 24.14 23.32
CA GLU A 453 -5.12 23.75 21.94
C GLU A 453 -6.22 22.68 21.97
N ALA A 454 -7.20 22.85 21.10
CA ALA A 454 -8.23 21.85 20.81
C ALA A 454 -8.20 21.47 19.33
N GLU A 455 -8.09 20.17 19.05
CA GLU A 455 -8.17 19.63 17.70
C GLU A 455 -9.37 18.69 17.60
N TYR A 456 -10.29 18.99 16.68
CA TYR A 456 -11.39 18.12 16.31
C TYR A 456 -11.20 17.60 14.89
N HIS A 457 -11.33 16.30 14.71
CA HIS A 457 -11.26 15.63 13.42
C HIS A 457 -12.37 14.60 13.30
N ALA A 458 -13.18 14.68 12.26
CA ALA A 458 -14.17 13.65 11.95
C ALA A 458 -13.93 13.04 10.58
N THR A 459 -14.39 11.81 10.40
CA THR A 459 -14.42 11.07 9.13
C THR A 459 -15.80 10.48 8.97
N LEU A 460 -16.49 10.87 7.92
CA LEU A 460 -17.74 10.28 7.46
C LEU A 460 -17.44 9.47 6.21
N GLY A 461 -17.71 8.18 6.23
CA GLY A 461 -17.62 7.27 5.10
C GLY A 461 -19.00 6.72 4.76
N TYR A 462 -19.41 6.80 3.49
CA TYR A 462 -20.65 6.22 3.01
C TYR A 462 -20.40 5.48 1.70
N GLY A 463 -20.70 4.20 1.66
CA GLY A 463 -20.41 3.38 0.48
C GLY A 463 -21.41 2.27 0.25
N GLY A 464 -21.62 1.93 -1.02
CA GLY A 464 -22.52 0.85 -1.39
C GLY A 464 -22.14 0.23 -2.73
N SER A 465 -22.56 -1.02 -2.93
CA SER A 465 -22.30 -1.80 -4.14
C SER A 465 -23.60 -2.18 -4.83
N LYS A 466 -23.56 -2.27 -6.16
CA LYS A 466 -24.61 -2.83 -7.00
C LYS A 466 -24.00 -3.92 -7.89
N ILE A 467 -24.63 -5.08 -7.94
CA ILE A 467 -24.20 -6.24 -8.70
C ILE A 467 -25.27 -6.59 -9.72
N GLY A 468 -24.91 -6.67 -11.00
CA GLY A 468 -25.86 -6.88 -12.08
C GLY A 468 -26.92 -5.78 -12.16
N SER A 469 -28.13 -6.14 -12.63
CA SER A 469 -29.27 -5.22 -12.73
C SER A 469 -29.99 -5.03 -11.39
N ASP A 470 -30.03 -6.05 -10.53
CA ASP A 470 -31.08 -6.17 -9.51
C ASP A 470 -30.56 -6.22 -8.07
N THR A 471 -29.32 -6.66 -7.84
CA THR A 471 -28.77 -6.79 -6.48
C THR A 471 -28.08 -5.50 -6.04
N ARG A 472 -28.72 -4.76 -5.12
CA ARG A 472 -28.13 -3.59 -4.45
C ARG A 472 -27.85 -3.95 -3.00
N LEU A 473 -26.58 -3.85 -2.61
CA LEU A 473 -26.19 -4.03 -1.20
C LEU A 473 -26.58 -2.81 -0.39
N THR A 474 -27.01 -3.03 0.85
CA THR A 474 -27.33 -1.94 1.79
C THR A 474 -26.09 -1.07 1.99
N PRO A 475 -26.16 0.24 1.74
CA PRO A 475 -25.01 1.10 1.95
C PRO A 475 -24.56 1.07 3.42
N LEU A 476 -23.25 1.15 3.64
CA LEU A 476 -22.64 1.28 4.96
C LEU A 476 -22.32 2.72 5.26
N LEU A 477 -22.64 3.15 6.48
CA LEU A 477 -22.28 4.45 7.03
C LEU A 477 -21.32 4.25 8.18
N ASP A 478 -20.08 4.73 8.00
CA ASP A 478 -19.07 4.78 9.06
C ASP A 478 -18.85 6.23 9.47
N PHE A 479 -18.90 6.48 10.76
CA PHE A 479 -18.64 7.81 11.31
C PHE A 479 -17.67 7.73 12.47
N VAL A 480 -16.52 8.38 12.30
CA VAL A 480 -15.47 8.46 13.31
C VAL A 480 -15.27 9.92 13.67
N GLN A 481 -15.22 10.24 14.95
CA GLN A 481 -14.85 11.57 15.42
C GLN A 481 -13.84 11.48 16.55
N ARG A 482 -12.88 12.41 16.54
CA ARG A 482 -11.80 12.51 17.50
C ARG A 482 -11.69 13.94 18.01
N LEU A 483 -11.52 14.07 19.31
CA LEU A 483 -11.25 15.34 19.99
C LEU A 483 -9.95 15.18 20.79
N HIS A 484 -9.00 16.05 20.55
CA HIS A 484 -7.78 16.14 21.32
C HIS A 484 -7.70 17.51 21.97
N LEU A 485 -7.45 17.52 23.29
CA LEU A 485 -7.27 18.73 24.09
C LEU A 485 -5.85 18.70 24.67
N THR A 486 -5.09 19.76 24.48
CA THR A 486 -3.74 19.92 25.03
C THR A 486 -3.71 21.18 25.92
N PHE A 487 -3.27 21.01 27.14
CA PHE A 487 -3.00 22.08 28.09
C PHE A 487 -1.52 22.10 28.41
N SER A 488 -0.80 23.19 28.05
CA SER A 488 0.64 23.34 28.23
C SER A 488 0.92 24.43 29.27
N ILE A 489 1.37 24.03 30.46
CA ILE A 489 1.63 24.95 31.57
C ILE A 489 3.10 24.77 31.99
N GLY A 490 3.96 25.69 31.56
CA GLY A 490 5.38 25.66 31.86
C GLY A 490 6.09 24.41 31.30
N GLN A 491 6.45 23.47 32.17
CA GLN A 491 7.15 22.24 31.80
C GLN A 491 6.21 21.02 31.69
N VAL A 492 4.92 21.22 31.91
CA VAL A 492 3.91 20.17 31.97
C VAL A 492 2.90 20.32 30.85
N ASP A 493 2.70 19.26 30.08
CA ASP A 493 1.59 19.13 29.12
C ASP A 493 0.59 18.08 29.64
N LEU A 494 -0.67 18.45 29.76
CA LEU A 494 -1.79 17.53 29.93
C LEU A 494 -2.49 17.35 28.57
N ARG A 495 -2.60 16.11 28.10
CA ARG A 495 -3.31 15.76 26.89
C ARG A 495 -4.47 14.85 27.20
N LEU A 496 -5.65 15.21 26.69
CA LEU A 496 -6.86 14.41 26.78
C LEU A 496 -7.31 14.10 25.35
N SER A 497 -7.68 12.86 25.09
CA SER A 497 -8.29 12.47 23.81
C SER A 497 -9.58 11.72 24.02
N GLY A 498 -10.56 12.01 23.17
CA GLY A 498 -11.80 11.30 23.06
C GLY A 498 -12.04 10.85 21.62
N GLU A 499 -12.46 9.61 21.43
CA GLU A 499 -12.76 9.06 20.13
C GLU A 499 -14.12 8.36 20.16
N HIS A 500 -14.92 8.59 19.14
CA HIS A 500 -16.18 7.88 18.93
C HIS A 500 -16.19 7.26 17.54
N TYR A 501 -16.54 6.00 17.48
CA TYR A 501 -16.67 5.20 16.27
C TYR A 501 -18.11 4.70 16.17
N ARG A 502 -18.79 5.01 15.08
CA ARG A 502 -20.01 4.36 14.66
C ARG A 502 -19.75 3.61 13.37
N ASN A 503 -19.81 2.29 13.41
CA ASN A 503 -19.61 1.42 12.28
C ASN A 503 -20.87 0.65 11.96
N ASP A 504 -21.37 0.74 10.74
CA ASP A 504 -22.46 -0.11 10.28
C ASP A 504 -21.91 -1.52 10.01
N LEU A 505 -22.64 -2.53 10.49
CA LEU A 505 -22.26 -3.95 10.37
C LEU A 505 -23.09 -4.70 9.31
N GLY A 506 -23.93 -3.99 8.56
CA GLY A 506 -24.91 -4.54 7.63
C GLY A 506 -26.23 -4.91 8.33
N GLY A 507 -27.28 -5.19 7.54
CA GLY A 507 -28.59 -5.62 8.07
C GLY A 507 -29.25 -4.66 9.07
N ASN A 508 -29.04 -3.34 8.93
CA ASN A 508 -29.49 -2.30 9.86
C ASN A 508 -28.87 -2.38 11.28
N THR A 509 -27.80 -3.15 11.46
CA THR A 509 -27.05 -3.21 12.71
C THR A 509 -25.85 -2.26 12.68
N HIS A 510 -25.55 -1.62 13.82
CA HIS A 510 -24.38 -0.77 13.95
C HIS A 510 -23.76 -0.91 15.33
N LEU A 511 -22.47 -0.65 15.43
CA LEU A 511 -21.74 -0.62 16.69
C LEU A 511 -21.26 0.80 16.99
N ASN A 512 -21.52 1.26 18.21
CA ASN A 512 -20.97 2.50 18.76
C ASN A 512 -19.88 2.17 19.77
N THR A 513 -18.67 2.66 19.54
CA THR A 513 -17.54 2.47 20.44
C THR A 513 -16.94 3.82 20.81
N VAL A 514 -16.75 4.07 22.11
CA VAL A 514 -16.14 5.31 22.62
C VAL A 514 -14.87 4.97 23.38
N PHE A 515 -13.80 5.69 23.07
CA PHE A 515 -12.52 5.64 23.78
C PHE A 515 -12.22 7.00 24.41
N ALA A 516 -11.47 6.98 25.51
CA ALA A 516 -10.85 8.16 26.08
C ALA A 516 -9.47 7.80 26.60
N ASP A 517 -8.50 8.70 26.42
CA ASP A 517 -7.13 8.57 26.92
C ASP A 517 -6.70 9.86 27.59
N ALA A 518 -5.76 9.75 28.52
CA ALA A 518 -5.13 10.89 29.20
C ALA A 518 -3.62 10.69 29.28
N SER A 519 -2.85 11.74 29.00
CA SER A 519 -1.40 11.72 29.11
C SER A 519 -0.91 12.95 29.86
N LEU A 520 0.01 12.74 30.79
CA LEU A 520 0.73 13.79 31.49
C LEU A 520 2.20 13.74 31.09
N ILE A 521 2.71 14.81 30.51
CA ILE A 521 4.06 14.91 29.99
C ILE A 521 4.82 15.98 30.77
N TYR A 522 5.96 15.61 31.36
CA TYR A 522 6.88 16.54 32.01
C TYR A 522 8.18 16.63 31.24
N LYS A 523 8.58 17.86 30.86
CA LYS A 523 9.79 18.14 30.07
C LYS A 523 10.74 19.03 30.91
N ARG A 524 11.93 18.55 31.15
CA ARG A 524 12.96 19.34 31.86
C ARG A 524 14.35 19.05 31.32
N LYS A 525 14.97 20.04 30.67
CA LYS A 525 16.30 19.91 30.06
C LYS A 525 16.37 18.70 29.12
N LYS A 526 17.14 17.67 29.53
CA LYS A 526 17.39 16.43 28.78
C LYS A 526 16.36 15.30 29.06
N TRP A 527 15.46 15.53 30.04
CA TRP A 527 14.47 14.54 30.45
C TRP A 527 13.08 14.84 29.91
N ARG A 528 12.42 13.81 29.44
CA ARG A 528 10.98 13.78 29.15
C ARG A 528 10.37 12.57 29.83
N LEU A 529 9.47 12.81 30.77
CA LEU A 529 8.67 11.80 31.46
C LEU A 529 7.24 11.88 30.93
N GLU A 530 6.65 10.75 30.58
CA GLU A 530 5.29 10.69 30.08
C GLU A 530 4.54 9.55 30.79
N ALA A 531 3.44 9.87 31.46
CA ALA A 531 2.50 8.93 32.04
C ALA A 531 1.23 8.94 31.20
N THR A 532 0.81 7.80 30.67
CA THR A 532 -0.35 7.67 29.79
C THR A 532 -1.32 6.64 30.34
N LEU A 533 -2.61 6.98 30.34
CA LEU A 533 -3.73 6.09 30.62
C LEU A 533 -4.54 5.94 29.34
N ASN A 534 -4.54 4.75 28.75
CA ASN A 534 -5.25 4.44 27.51
C ASN A 534 -6.55 3.69 27.82
N ASN A 535 -7.56 3.90 26.95
CA ASN A 535 -8.84 3.20 26.99
C ASN A 535 -9.52 3.26 28.35
N LEU A 536 -9.74 4.47 28.86
CA LEU A 536 -10.34 4.71 30.18
C LEU A 536 -11.68 3.99 30.40
N PHE A 537 -12.47 3.80 29.33
CA PHE A 537 -13.74 3.08 29.36
C PHE A 537 -13.60 1.56 29.29
N ASN A 538 -12.38 1.03 29.20
CA ASN A 538 -12.08 -0.40 29.21
C ASN A 538 -12.86 -1.19 28.14
N LYS A 539 -12.98 -0.64 26.93
CA LYS A 539 -13.58 -1.36 25.80
C LYS A 539 -12.67 -2.51 25.39
N LYS A 540 -13.23 -3.67 25.11
CA LYS A 540 -12.47 -4.89 24.80
C LYS A 540 -12.67 -5.39 23.37
N GLU A 541 -13.68 -4.87 22.67
CA GLU A 541 -14.07 -5.31 21.33
C GLU A 541 -14.29 -4.12 20.42
N TYR A 542 -13.96 -4.33 19.14
CA TYR A 542 -14.25 -3.41 18.04
C TYR A 542 -14.70 -4.21 16.83
N ALA A 543 -15.70 -3.74 16.10
CA ALA A 543 -16.17 -4.40 14.89
C ALA A 543 -16.39 -3.38 13.76
N TYR A 544 -16.18 -3.83 12.54
CA TYR A 544 -16.39 -3.05 11.33
C TYR A 544 -16.75 -3.95 10.16
N THR A 545 -17.41 -3.39 9.14
CA THR A 545 -17.71 -4.09 7.89
C THR A 545 -17.12 -3.32 6.72
N THR A 546 -16.62 -4.06 5.73
CA THR A 546 -16.18 -3.52 4.45
C THR A 546 -16.88 -4.24 3.31
N TYR A 547 -17.17 -3.50 2.24
CA TYR A 547 -17.62 -4.10 0.99
C TYR A 547 -16.47 -4.20 -0.01
N SER A 548 -16.40 -5.33 -0.70
CA SER A 548 -15.79 -5.42 -2.03
C SER A 548 -16.89 -5.43 -3.10
N ALA A 549 -16.54 -5.69 -4.35
CA ALA A 549 -17.51 -5.65 -5.46
C ALA A 549 -18.75 -6.54 -5.21
N THR A 550 -18.54 -7.76 -4.69
CA THR A 550 -19.56 -8.82 -4.62
C THR A 550 -19.56 -9.56 -3.28
N GLN A 551 -18.90 -9.00 -2.27
CA GLN A 551 -18.84 -9.61 -0.95
C GLN A 551 -18.81 -8.56 0.14
N SER A 552 -19.32 -8.89 1.31
CA SER A 552 -19.10 -8.15 2.55
C SER A 552 -18.21 -8.93 3.49
N TYR A 553 -17.41 -8.19 4.22
CA TYR A 553 -16.49 -8.73 5.22
C TYR A 553 -16.67 -7.97 6.52
N THR A 554 -17.28 -8.63 7.51
CA THR A 554 -17.45 -8.10 8.86
C THR A 554 -16.38 -8.70 9.76
N SER A 555 -15.62 -7.87 10.44
CA SER A 555 -14.59 -8.31 11.36
C SER A 555 -14.87 -7.81 12.76
N ARG A 556 -14.79 -8.70 13.75
CA ARG A 556 -14.83 -8.43 15.18
C ARG A 556 -13.48 -8.72 15.80
N LEU A 557 -12.93 -7.78 16.51
CA LEU A 557 -11.55 -7.81 16.99
C LEU A 557 -11.51 -7.57 18.49
N ASN A 558 -10.73 -8.37 19.20
CA ASN A 558 -10.33 -7.99 20.54
C ASN A 558 -9.31 -6.85 20.47
N ILE A 559 -9.49 -5.86 21.33
CA ILE A 559 -8.64 -4.68 21.42
C ILE A 559 -8.03 -4.57 22.81
N ARG A 560 -6.94 -3.79 22.92
CA ARG A 560 -6.22 -3.58 24.18
C ARG A 560 -7.16 -3.01 25.24
N PRO A 561 -7.25 -3.63 26.44
CA PRO A 561 -8.06 -3.12 27.53
C PRO A 561 -7.47 -1.82 28.09
N ARG A 562 -8.01 -1.31 29.19
CA ARG A 562 -7.41 -0.19 29.92
C ARG A 562 -5.99 -0.53 30.33
N GLU A 563 -5.07 0.37 30.03
CA GLU A 563 -3.66 0.22 30.37
C GLU A 563 -3.05 1.54 30.85
N ALA A 564 -2.06 1.42 31.73
CA ALA A 564 -1.22 2.54 32.14
C ALA A 564 0.21 2.30 31.67
N MET A 565 0.83 3.34 31.13
CA MET A 565 2.22 3.28 30.63
C MET A 565 3.01 4.48 31.13
N VAL A 566 4.25 4.24 31.50
CA VAL A 566 5.21 5.29 31.81
C VAL A 566 6.39 5.21 30.84
N THR A 567 6.68 6.32 30.19
CA THR A 567 7.80 6.45 29.26
C THR A 567 8.81 7.44 29.78
N VAL A 568 10.07 7.06 29.78
CA VAL A 568 11.19 7.92 30.18
C VAL A 568 12.12 8.08 28.98
N ASN A 569 12.32 9.32 28.54
CA ASN A 569 13.28 9.65 27.49
C ASN A 569 14.37 10.54 28.06
N TYR A 570 15.61 10.18 27.81
CA TYR A 570 16.78 10.98 28.16
C TYR A 570 17.63 11.27 26.91
N GLN A 571 17.97 12.53 26.70
CA GLN A 571 18.80 12.96 25.59
C GLN A 571 20.23 13.22 26.10
N PHE A 572 21.17 12.47 25.58
CA PHE A 572 22.57 12.56 25.95
C PHE A 572 23.26 13.86 25.48
#